data_ab71cfca011dd493de8745af8832672a
#
_entry.id   ab71cfca011dd493de8745af8832672a
#
_cell.length_a   1.000
_cell.length_b   1.000
_cell.length_c   1.000
_cell.angle_alpha   90.00
_cell.angle_beta   90.00
_cell.angle_gamma   90.00
#
_symmetry.space_group_name_H-M   'P 1'
#
loop_
_entity.id
_entity.type
_entity.pdbx_description
1 polymer ?
#
loop_
_entity_poly.entity_id
_entity_poly.type
_entity_poly.pdbx_seq_one_letter_code
_entity_poly.pdbx_strand_id
1 'polypeptide(L)'
;ALVSVVEMERRQVVVIGAGPSGAIASALLKRNGHDVLIVERQHFPRFSIGESLLSHCIDFIEEAGMLDAVQAAGFQLKNGAAFAWGDHVSAFDFGDTFSNGKPTTFQVQRADFDKLLADQAALQGVEIRYGHTVIATDIERAKPRLEIEREDGSRYQVETDFILDASGYGRVLPRLLDLEAPSNFPVRQAVFTHVE
;
A
#
# COMPACT_ATOMS: atom_id res chain seq x y z
N ALA A 1 33.24 22.66 13.09
CA ALA A 1 31.93 22.01 12.90
C ALA A 1 31.91 21.47 11.47
N LEU A 2 31.98 20.13 11.32
CA LEU A 2 31.79 19.47 10.03
C LEU A 2 30.31 19.70 9.66
N VAL A 3 30.06 20.49 8.63
CA VAL A 3 28.76 20.56 7.99
C VAL A 3 28.54 19.18 7.36
N SER A 4 27.68 18.35 7.95
CA SER A 4 27.28 17.11 7.33
C SER A 4 26.56 17.46 6.03
N VAL A 5 27.17 17.13 4.90
CA VAL A 5 26.50 17.25 3.60
C VAL A 5 25.36 16.25 3.64
N VAL A 6 24.13 16.76 3.74
CA VAL A 6 22.93 15.92 3.64
C VAL A 6 22.88 15.39 2.20
N GLU A 7 22.92 14.08 2.05
CA GLU A 7 22.78 13.43 0.75
C GLU A 7 21.46 13.83 0.11
N MET A 8 21.50 14.39 -1.09
CA MET A 8 20.32 14.82 -1.84
C MET A 8 20.17 13.96 -3.09
N GLU A 9 19.03 13.33 -3.20
CA GLU A 9 18.66 12.48 -4.34
C GLU A 9 17.46 13.09 -5.09
N ARG A 10 17.28 12.72 -6.35
CA ARG A 10 16.14 13.14 -7.18
C ARG A 10 15.42 11.93 -7.74
N ARG A 11 14.09 11.98 -7.69
CA ARG A 11 13.15 10.99 -8.24
C ARG A 11 11.98 11.68 -8.95
N GLN A 12 11.36 11.01 -9.91
CA GLN A 12 10.12 11.54 -10.47
C GLN A 12 8.96 11.36 -9.49
N VAL A 13 8.81 10.15 -8.93
CA VAL A 13 7.73 9.83 -7.99
C VAL A 13 8.31 9.13 -6.77
N VAL A 14 7.93 9.60 -5.59
CA VAL A 14 8.18 8.90 -4.32
C VAL A 14 6.86 8.42 -3.76
N VAL A 15 6.78 7.12 -3.49
CA VAL A 15 5.61 6.45 -2.90
C VAL A 15 5.93 6.10 -1.46
N ILE A 16 5.08 6.52 -0.53
CA ILE A 16 5.23 6.25 0.89
C ILE A 16 4.41 5.03 1.25
N GLY A 17 5.08 3.92 1.55
CA GLY A 17 4.47 2.64 1.90
C GLY A 17 4.46 1.64 0.74
N ALA A 18 4.87 0.40 1.03
CA ALA A 18 4.93 -0.73 0.11
C ALA A 18 3.74 -1.69 0.26
N GLY A 19 2.66 -1.28 0.94
CA GLY A 19 1.42 -2.05 1.01
C GLY A 19 0.78 -2.22 -0.37
N PRO A 20 -0.38 -2.89 -0.48
CA PRO A 20 -1.00 -3.21 -1.77
C PRO A 20 -1.18 -2.01 -2.69
N SER A 21 -1.67 -0.89 -2.16
CA SER A 21 -1.86 0.32 -2.96
C SER A 21 -0.54 0.90 -3.48
N GLY A 22 0.49 0.95 -2.61
CA GLY A 22 1.81 1.47 -3.00
C GLY A 22 2.51 0.58 -4.01
N ALA A 23 2.49 -0.74 -3.82
CA ALA A 23 3.10 -1.69 -4.74
C ALA A 23 2.43 -1.66 -6.13
N ILE A 24 1.09 -1.71 -6.17
CA ILE A 24 0.32 -1.68 -7.43
C ILE A 24 0.52 -0.35 -8.15
N ALA A 25 0.34 0.77 -7.46
CA ALA A 25 0.50 2.10 -8.08
C ALA A 25 1.93 2.30 -8.61
N SER A 26 2.94 1.86 -7.87
CA SER A 26 4.34 1.96 -8.30
C SER A 26 4.64 1.11 -9.52
N ALA A 27 4.11 -0.11 -9.60
CA ALA A 27 4.25 -0.95 -10.78
C ALA A 27 3.59 -0.30 -12.01
N LEU A 28 2.38 0.23 -11.86
CA LEU A 28 1.69 0.95 -12.95
C LEU A 28 2.47 2.18 -13.42
N LEU A 29 2.99 2.98 -12.51
CA LEU A 29 3.84 4.12 -12.82
C LEU A 29 5.12 3.69 -13.53
N LYS A 30 5.77 2.63 -13.06
CA LYS A 30 6.99 2.09 -13.68
C LYS A 30 6.74 1.59 -15.10
N ARG A 31 5.63 0.89 -15.33
CA ARG A 31 5.21 0.44 -16.67
C ARG A 31 4.93 1.58 -17.64
N ASN A 32 4.54 2.75 -17.12
CA ASN A 32 4.37 3.98 -17.87
C ASN A 32 5.68 4.80 -18.02
N GLY A 33 6.81 4.25 -17.62
CA GLY A 33 8.15 4.84 -17.85
C GLY A 33 8.62 5.83 -16.80
N HIS A 34 7.93 5.90 -15.64
CA HIS A 34 8.34 6.80 -14.56
C HIS A 34 9.46 6.19 -13.69
N ASP A 35 10.33 7.07 -13.17
CA ASP A 35 11.28 6.72 -12.11
C ASP A 35 10.58 6.77 -10.76
N VAL A 36 10.43 5.61 -10.13
CA VAL A 36 9.64 5.43 -8.90
C VAL A 36 10.50 4.85 -7.78
N LEU A 37 10.45 5.50 -6.63
CA LEU A 37 11.01 5.01 -5.38
C LEU A 37 9.89 4.76 -4.38
N ILE A 38 9.82 3.56 -3.81
CA ILE A 38 9.01 3.27 -2.62
C ILE A 38 9.88 3.39 -1.37
N VAL A 39 9.37 4.10 -0.37
CA VAL A 39 9.94 4.18 0.97
C VAL A 39 9.02 3.47 1.94
N GLU A 40 9.49 2.38 2.55
CA GLU A 40 8.73 1.55 3.48
C GLU A 40 9.47 1.45 4.82
N ARG A 41 8.78 1.80 5.91
CA ARG A 41 9.37 1.82 7.26
C ARG A 41 9.60 0.44 7.86
N GLN A 42 8.82 -0.56 7.43
CA GLN A 42 8.89 -1.92 7.97
C GLN A 42 9.59 -2.87 7.01
N HIS A 43 10.07 -3.99 7.52
CA HIS A 43 10.51 -5.12 6.72
C HIS A 43 9.33 -6.07 6.46
N PHE A 44 9.31 -6.69 5.30
CA PHE A 44 8.30 -7.68 4.93
C PHE A 44 8.86 -9.12 5.07
N PRO A 45 8.03 -10.12 5.41
CA PRO A 45 6.59 -10.03 5.66
C PRO A 45 6.26 -9.34 7.00
N ARG A 46 5.11 -8.67 7.06
CA ARG A 46 4.61 -8.02 8.27
C ARG A 46 3.10 -8.19 8.42
N PHE A 47 2.61 -8.18 9.65
CA PHE A 47 1.19 -8.22 9.92
C PHE A 47 0.48 -6.94 9.46
N SER A 48 -0.72 -7.10 8.86
CA SER A 48 -1.66 -6.02 8.59
C SER A 48 -3.09 -6.57 8.61
N ILE A 49 -4.07 -5.72 8.87
CA ILE A 49 -5.49 -6.04 8.77
C ILE A 49 -6.02 -5.75 7.37
N GLY A 50 -7.11 -6.41 6.98
CA GLY A 50 -7.77 -6.22 5.69
C GLY A 50 -7.44 -7.35 4.72
N GLU A 51 -7.86 -8.56 5.05
CA GLU A 51 -7.55 -9.80 4.33
C GLU A 51 -8.58 -10.16 3.27
N SER A 52 -9.76 -9.56 3.35
CA SER A 52 -10.87 -9.80 2.44
C SER A 52 -10.84 -8.80 1.28
N LEU A 53 -10.34 -9.22 0.12
CA LEU A 53 -10.27 -8.35 -1.04
C LEU A 53 -11.64 -8.16 -1.68
N LEU A 54 -11.84 -7.01 -2.32
CA LEU A 54 -12.98 -6.75 -3.20
C LEU A 54 -12.69 -7.24 -4.61
N SER A 55 -13.72 -7.64 -5.35
CA SER A 55 -13.59 -8.11 -6.73
C SER A 55 -12.89 -7.09 -7.64
N HIS A 56 -13.17 -5.81 -7.46
CA HIS A 56 -12.55 -4.74 -8.24
C HIS A 56 -11.02 -4.61 -8.04
N CYS A 57 -10.48 -5.09 -6.91
CA CYS A 57 -9.04 -5.11 -6.69
C CYS A 57 -8.30 -5.98 -7.72
N ILE A 58 -8.97 -7.01 -8.26
CA ILE A 58 -8.39 -7.94 -9.23
C ILE A 58 -8.06 -7.21 -10.53
N ASP A 59 -8.87 -6.24 -10.94
CA ASP A 59 -8.63 -5.47 -12.16
C ASP A 59 -7.32 -4.69 -12.06
N PHE A 60 -7.04 -4.05 -10.92
CA PHE A 60 -5.79 -3.34 -10.68
C PHE A 60 -4.58 -4.26 -10.58
N ILE A 61 -4.74 -5.43 -9.94
CA ILE A 61 -3.69 -6.45 -9.85
C ILE A 61 -3.33 -6.96 -11.25
N GLU A 62 -4.33 -7.19 -12.11
CA GLU A 62 -4.15 -7.62 -13.49
C GLU A 62 -3.47 -6.53 -14.32
N GLU A 63 -3.94 -5.28 -14.24
CA GLU A 63 -3.36 -4.14 -14.94
C GLU A 63 -1.90 -3.90 -14.54
N ALA A 64 -1.57 -4.09 -13.25
CA ALA A 64 -0.20 -4.03 -12.74
C ALA A 64 0.66 -5.23 -13.17
N GLY A 65 0.11 -6.23 -13.88
CA GLY A 65 0.83 -7.42 -14.32
C GLY A 65 1.21 -8.39 -13.20
N MET A 66 0.43 -8.41 -12.12
CA MET A 66 0.72 -9.22 -10.93
C MET A 66 -0.26 -10.38 -10.72
N LEU A 67 -1.31 -10.50 -11.55
CA LEU A 67 -2.39 -11.46 -11.34
C LEU A 67 -1.91 -12.92 -11.37
N ASP A 68 -1.04 -13.29 -12.30
CA ASP A 68 -0.51 -14.65 -12.40
C ASP A 68 0.23 -15.05 -11.11
N ALA A 69 1.02 -14.15 -10.54
CA ALA A 69 1.72 -14.40 -9.28
C ALA A 69 0.75 -14.56 -8.10
N VAL A 70 -0.30 -13.75 -8.04
CA VAL A 70 -1.33 -13.84 -7.01
C VAL A 70 -2.10 -15.16 -7.11
N GLN A 71 -2.46 -15.58 -8.32
CA GLN A 71 -3.13 -16.86 -8.56
C GLN A 71 -2.24 -18.05 -8.19
N ALA A 72 -0.96 -18.00 -8.55
CA ALA A 72 0.01 -19.04 -8.24
C ALA A 72 0.33 -19.17 -6.74
N ALA A 73 0.10 -18.12 -5.95
CA ALA A 73 0.32 -18.13 -4.50
C ALA A 73 -0.68 -19.01 -3.73
N GLY A 74 -1.81 -19.40 -4.34
CA GLY A 74 -2.78 -20.32 -3.75
C GLY A 74 -3.61 -19.71 -2.63
N PHE A 75 -3.82 -18.38 -2.62
CA PHE A 75 -4.74 -17.74 -1.69
C PHE A 75 -6.17 -18.29 -1.83
N GLN A 76 -6.92 -18.26 -0.74
CA GLN A 76 -8.30 -18.74 -0.73
C GLN A 76 -9.17 -17.95 -1.69
N LEU A 77 -9.79 -18.64 -2.65
CA LEU A 77 -10.75 -18.02 -3.56
C LEU A 77 -12.00 -17.58 -2.79
N LYS A 78 -12.51 -16.40 -3.13
CA LYS A 78 -13.70 -15.81 -2.57
C LYS A 78 -14.65 -15.38 -3.68
N ASN A 79 -15.89 -15.90 -3.64
CA ASN A 79 -16.92 -15.62 -4.64
C ASN A 79 -18.15 -14.92 -4.07
N GLY A 80 -18.16 -14.58 -2.78
CA GLY A 80 -19.29 -13.92 -2.15
C GLY A 80 -19.03 -13.53 -0.72
N ALA A 81 -20.07 -13.11 -0.02
CA ALA A 81 -20.06 -12.84 1.40
C ALA A 81 -21.38 -13.22 2.05
N ALA A 82 -21.32 -13.69 3.29
CA ALA A 82 -22.46 -13.97 4.12
C ALA A 82 -22.39 -13.19 5.44
N PHE A 83 -23.52 -12.73 5.91
CA PHE A 83 -23.66 -11.98 7.16
C PHE A 83 -24.71 -12.65 8.02
N ALA A 84 -24.42 -12.81 9.29
CA ALA A 84 -25.35 -13.33 10.27
C ALA A 84 -25.49 -12.34 11.44
N TRP A 85 -26.73 -12.07 11.83
CA TRP A 85 -27.07 -11.24 12.97
C TRP A 85 -28.28 -11.81 13.70
N GLY A 86 -28.05 -12.42 14.83
CA GLY A 86 -29.10 -13.23 15.48
C GLY A 86 -29.59 -14.33 14.58
N ASP A 87 -30.91 -14.39 14.36
CA ASP A 87 -31.56 -15.38 13.49
C ASP A 87 -31.60 -14.96 12.00
N HIS A 88 -31.09 -13.77 11.68
CA HIS A 88 -31.05 -13.27 10.31
C HIS A 88 -29.75 -13.62 9.62
N VAL A 89 -29.86 -14.25 8.46
CA VAL A 89 -28.71 -14.56 7.58
C VAL A 89 -28.98 -13.94 6.22
N SER A 90 -28.00 -13.26 5.68
CA SER A 90 -28.00 -12.72 4.32
C SER A 90 -26.71 -13.11 3.63
N ALA A 91 -26.79 -13.47 2.36
CA ALA A 91 -25.62 -13.81 1.55
C ALA A 91 -25.82 -13.25 0.13
N PHE A 92 -24.71 -12.94 -0.53
CA PHE A 92 -24.70 -12.57 -1.94
C PHE A 92 -23.48 -13.14 -2.64
N ASP A 93 -23.65 -13.48 -3.92
CA ASP A 93 -22.61 -13.94 -4.82
C ASP A 93 -22.06 -12.75 -5.64
N PHE A 94 -20.73 -12.69 -5.82
CA PHE A 94 -20.10 -11.62 -6.60
C PHE A 94 -20.36 -11.74 -8.10
N GLY A 95 -20.81 -12.90 -8.58
CA GLY A 95 -21.26 -13.09 -9.96
C GLY A 95 -22.64 -12.51 -10.25
N ASP A 96 -23.46 -12.30 -9.21
CA ASP A 96 -24.78 -11.66 -9.33
C ASP A 96 -24.65 -10.14 -9.18
N THR A 97 -24.14 -9.49 -10.22
CA THR A 97 -23.92 -8.05 -10.23
C THR A 97 -24.61 -7.38 -11.44
N PHE A 98 -24.90 -6.09 -11.30
CA PHE A 98 -25.39 -5.25 -12.39
C PHE A 98 -24.26 -4.65 -13.26
N SER A 99 -23.00 -4.91 -12.92
CA SER A 99 -21.80 -4.41 -13.63
C SER A 99 -20.94 -5.56 -14.13
N ASN A 100 -20.16 -5.33 -15.18
CA ASN A 100 -19.22 -6.32 -15.74
C ASN A 100 -17.95 -6.44 -14.87
N GLY A 101 -18.09 -6.80 -13.60
CA GLY A 101 -16.98 -7.01 -12.68
C GLY A 101 -16.47 -8.47 -12.68
N LYS A 102 -15.33 -8.69 -12.07
CA LYS A 102 -14.82 -10.06 -11.82
C LYS A 102 -15.74 -10.76 -10.82
N PRO A 103 -16.17 -12.01 -11.08
CA PRO A 103 -17.10 -12.73 -10.19
C PRO A 103 -16.43 -13.31 -8.95
N THR A 104 -15.10 -13.19 -8.85
CA THR A 104 -14.30 -13.76 -7.78
C THR A 104 -13.18 -12.82 -7.34
N THR A 105 -12.71 -13.01 -6.12
CA THR A 105 -11.53 -12.38 -5.56
C THR A 105 -10.84 -13.36 -4.62
N PHE A 106 -10.00 -12.86 -3.70
CA PHE A 106 -9.26 -13.67 -2.76
C PHE A 106 -9.47 -13.21 -1.32
N GLN A 107 -9.45 -14.18 -0.40
CA GLN A 107 -9.15 -14.00 1.00
C GLN A 107 -7.65 -14.26 1.16
N VAL A 108 -6.90 -13.28 1.68
CA VAL A 108 -5.44 -13.34 1.70
C VAL A 108 -4.90 -13.14 3.11
N GLN A 109 -3.80 -13.80 3.41
CA GLN A 109 -2.96 -13.42 4.55
C GLN A 109 -2.11 -12.22 4.13
N ARG A 110 -2.32 -11.07 4.77
CA ARG A 110 -1.72 -9.80 4.36
C ARG A 110 -0.19 -9.81 4.40
N ALA A 111 0.41 -10.54 5.34
CA ALA A 111 1.86 -10.67 5.40
C ALA A 111 2.45 -11.20 4.09
N ASP A 112 1.87 -12.28 3.57
CA ASP A 112 2.31 -12.94 2.34
C ASP A 112 1.87 -12.16 1.11
N PHE A 113 0.64 -11.67 1.09
CA PHE A 113 0.10 -10.91 -0.03
C PHE A 113 0.83 -9.59 -0.26
N ASP A 114 1.06 -8.80 0.80
CA ASP A 114 1.76 -7.53 0.70
C ASP A 114 3.20 -7.75 0.23
N LYS A 115 3.89 -8.78 0.78
CA LYS A 115 5.24 -9.14 0.33
C LYS A 115 5.25 -9.54 -1.13
N LEU A 116 4.32 -10.38 -1.57
CA LEU A 116 4.22 -10.82 -2.96
C LEU A 116 4.07 -9.64 -3.91
N LEU A 117 3.16 -8.70 -3.62
CA LEU A 117 2.96 -7.52 -4.47
C LEU A 117 4.19 -6.61 -4.51
N ALA A 118 4.85 -6.41 -3.36
CA ALA A 118 6.09 -5.63 -3.30
C ALA A 118 7.21 -6.30 -4.11
N ASP A 119 7.39 -7.62 -3.98
CA ASP A 119 8.37 -8.39 -4.76
C ASP A 119 8.07 -8.30 -6.27
N GLN A 120 6.79 -8.36 -6.67
CA GLN A 120 6.39 -8.21 -8.07
C GLN A 120 6.66 -6.79 -8.61
N ALA A 121 6.45 -5.75 -7.79
CA ALA A 121 6.81 -4.39 -8.15
C ALA A 121 8.34 -4.25 -8.34
N ALA A 122 9.13 -4.83 -7.42
CA ALA A 122 10.58 -4.84 -7.52
C ALA A 122 11.08 -5.58 -8.77
N LEU A 123 10.49 -6.72 -9.11
CA LEU A 123 10.79 -7.47 -10.34
C LEU A 123 10.51 -6.65 -11.61
N GLN A 124 9.55 -5.72 -11.56
CA GLN A 124 9.26 -4.79 -12.65
C GLN A 124 10.19 -3.56 -12.66
N GLY A 125 11.17 -3.50 -11.75
CA GLY A 125 12.17 -2.44 -11.70
C GLY A 125 11.83 -1.27 -10.79
N VAL A 126 10.84 -1.40 -9.90
CA VAL A 126 10.57 -0.43 -8.84
C VAL A 126 11.61 -0.59 -7.74
N GLU A 127 12.28 0.49 -7.36
CA GLU A 127 13.16 0.49 -6.20
C GLU A 127 12.33 0.59 -4.92
N ILE A 128 12.57 -0.32 -3.97
CA ILE A 128 11.91 -0.33 -2.66
C ILE A 128 12.97 -0.29 -1.57
N ARG A 129 12.86 0.68 -0.67
CA ARG A 129 13.74 0.83 0.49
C ARG A 129 12.98 0.51 1.77
N TYR A 130 13.27 -0.65 2.33
CA TYR A 130 12.74 -1.07 3.63
C TYR A 130 13.55 -0.49 4.79
N GLY A 131 12.93 -0.30 5.94
CA GLY A 131 13.57 0.31 7.10
C GLY A 131 13.82 1.81 6.95
N HIS A 132 13.10 2.47 6.04
CA HIS A 132 13.23 3.88 5.75
C HIS A 132 11.92 4.61 6.09
N THR A 133 12.02 5.64 6.92
CA THR A 133 10.86 6.38 7.43
C THR A 133 10.89 7.83 6.93
N VAL A 134 9.81 8.27 6.31
CA VAL A 134 9.61 9.70 5.99
C VAL A 134 9.30 10.44 7.28
N ILE A 135 10.18 11.36 7.67
CA ILE A 135 10.09 12.11 8.94
C ILE A 135 9.71 13.59 8.76
N ALA A 136 9.92 14.14 7.58
CA ALA A 136 9.52 15.50 7.24
C ALA A 136 9.24 15.63 5.74
N THR A 137 8.45 16.64 5.38
CA THR A 137 8.18 17.00 3.99
C THR A 137 8.04 18.51 3.83
N ASP A 138 8.48 19.01 2.69
CA ASP A 138 8.31 20.39 2.26
C ASP A 138 7.66 20.36 0.86
N ILE A 139 6.35 20.62 0.81
CA ILE A 139 5.52 20.58 -0.40
C ILE A 139 5.25 21.97 -0.99
N GLU A 140 5.67 23.04 -0.32
CA GLU A 140 5.46 24.42 -0.79
C GLU A 140 6.46 24.83 -1.87
N ARG A 141 7.49 24.01 -2.08
CA ARG A 141 8.52 24.22 -3.10
C ARG A 141 8.00 23.85 -4.48
N ALA A 142 8.63 24.40 -5.50
CA ALA A 142 8.36 24.03 -6.90
C ALA A 142 8.54 22.53 -7.15
N LYS A 143 9.46 21.90 -6.43
CA LYS A 143 9.61 20.45 -6.34
C LYS A 143 9.54 20.03 -4.87
N PRO A 144 8.58 19.19 -4.49
CA PRO A 144 8.47 18.64 -3.15
C PRO A 144 9.76 17.96 -2.69
N ARG A 145 10.02 18.03 -1.39
CA ARG A 145 11.19 17.39 -0.78
C ARG A 145 10.76 16.58 0.44
N LEU A 146 11.32 15.38 0.55
CA LEU A 146 11.15 14.48 1.69
C LEU A 146 12.46 14.35 2.45
N GLU A 147 12.40 14.36 3.78
CA GLU A 147 13.49 13.91 4.64
C GLU A 147 13.19 12.49 5.12
N ILE A 148 14.14 11.60 4.92
CA ILE A 148 14.00 10.17 5.16
C ILE A 148 15.08 9.74 6.14
N GLU A 149 14.67 9.03 7.20
CA GLU A 149 15.54 8.45 8.20
C GLU A 149 15.67 6.94 7.98
N ARG A 150 16.92 6.44 7.96
CA ARG A 150 17.23 5.01 7.91
C ARG A 150 17.19 4.41 9.32
N GLU A 151 17.13 3.09 9.43
CA GLU A 151 17.13 2.38 10.72
C GLU A 151 18.36 2.68 11.59
N ASP A 152 19.50 3.01 10.99
CA ASP A 152 20.71 3.39 11.71
C ASP A 152 20.70 4.85 12.23
N GLY A 153 19.59 5.57 12.02
CA GLY A 153 19.41 6.96 12.39
C GLY A 153 20.03 7.97 11.41
N SER A 154 20.72 7.52 10.38
CA SER A 154 21.22 8.41 9.33
C SER A 154 20.08 8.94 8.46
N ARG A 155 20.27 10.13 7.86
CA ARG A 155 19.22 10.81 7.09
C ARG A 155 19.71 11.20 5.72
N TYR A 156 18.76 11.27 4.80
CA TYR A 156 18.97 11.81 3.46
C TYR A 156 17.71 12.52 2.99
N GLN A 157 17.82 13.28 1.92
CA GLN A 157 16.69 13.99 1.33
C GLN A 157 16.45 13.52 -0.10
N VAL A 158 15.17 13.45 -0.47
CA VAL A 158 14.74 13.17 -1.83
C VAL A 158 13.88 14.34 -2.32
N GLU A 159 14.31 14.95 -3.43
CA GLU A 159 13.52 15.89 -4.20
C GLU A 159 12.75 15.12 -5.27
N THR A 160 11.47 15.42 -5.45
CA THR A 160 10.60 14.66 -6.35
C THR A 160 9.63 15.58 -7.10
N ASP A 161 9.09 15.10 -8.19
CA ASP A 161 8.03 15.81 -8.93
C ASP A 161 6.65 15.52 -8.28
N PHE A 162 6.46 14.31 -7.71
CA PHE A 162 5.20 13.91 -7.11
C PHE A 162 5.41 12.98 -5.91
N ILE A 163 4.59 13.15 -4.87
CA ILE A 163 4.54 12.27 -3.70
C ILE A 163 3.18 11.56 -3.69
N LEU A 164 3.21 10.24 -3.58
CA LEU A 164 2.03 9.41 -3.39
C LEU A 164 2.04 8.83 -1.97
N ASP A 165 1.12 9.26 -1.12
CA ASP A 165 0.97 8.68 0.22
C ASP A 165 0.10 7.42 0.17
N ALA A 166 0.75 6.28 0.20
CA ALA A 166 0.16 4.94 0.29
C ALA A 166 0.39 4.29 1.66
N SER A 167 0.64 5.10 2.69
CA SER A 167 0.98 4.64 4.04
C SER A 167 -0.18 4.03 4.82
N GLY A 168 -1.40 4.05 4.27
CA GLY A 168 -2.60 3.48 4.88
C GLY A 168 -2.86 4.04 6.29
N TYR A 169 -2.90 3.19 7.30
CA TYR A 169 -3.05 3.63 8.70
C TYR A 169 -1.88 4.47 9.22
N GLY A 170 -0.76 4.50 8.51
CA GLY A 170 0.37 5.37 8.81
C GLY A 170 0.02 6.85 8.69
N ARG A 171 -0.86 7.22 7.74
CA ARG A 171 -1.32 8.60 7.50
C ARG A 171 -0.16 9.60 7.54
N VAL A 172 0.91 9.31 6.75
CA VAL A 172 2.18 10.02 6.89
C VAL A 172 2.04 11.49 6.50
N LEU A 173 1.56 11.79 5.30
CA LEU A 173 1.37 13.19 4.88
C LEU A 173 0.31 13.93 5.72
N PRO A 174 -0.86 13.35 6.04
CA PRO A 174 -1.82 14.03 6.91
C PRO A 174 -1.24 14.44 8.26
N ARG A 175 -0.37 13.63 8.86
CA ARG A 175 0.30 13.95 10.13
C ARG A 175 1.38 15.00 9.97
N LEU A 176 2.23 14.87 8.94
CA LEU A 176 3.33 15.81 8.72
C LEU A 176 2.86 17.19 8.29
N LEU A 177 1.68 17.28 7.68
CA LEU A 177 1.10 18.52 7.16
C LEU A 177 -0.03 19.08 8.03
N ASP A 178 -0.29 18.46 9.20
CA ASP A 178 -1.36 18.86 10.13
C ASP A 178 -2.77 18.90 9.46
N LEU A 179 -3.04 17.89 8.63
CA LEU A 179 -4.30 17.76 7.88
C LEU A 179 -5.30 16.81 8.56
N GLU A 180 -4.98 16.26 9.74
CA GLU A 180 -5.88 15.36 10.46
C GLU A 180 -7.02 16.14 11.10
N ALA A 181 -8.25 15.65 10.91
CA ALA A 181 -9.43 16.17 11.56
C ALA A 181 -10.07 15.10 12.47
N PRO A 182 -10.71 15.48 13.59
CA PRO A 182 -11.45 14.55 14.43
C PRO A 182 -12.57 13.88 13.64
N SER A 183 -12.77 12.58 13.87
CA SER A 183 -13.91 11.88 13.32
C SER A 183 -15.19 12.28 14.05
N ASN A 184 -16.26 12.56 13.30
CA ASN A 184 -17.61 12.77 13.83
C ASN A 184 -18.46 11.50 13.85
N PHE A 185 -17.89 10.34 13.46
CA PHE A 185 -18.56 9.04 13.54
C PHE A 185 -18.50 8.48 14.96
N PRO A 186 -19.50 7.68 15.37
CA PRO A 186 -19.44 6.93 16.61
C PRO A 186 -18.21 6.03 16.66
N VAL A 187 -17.57 5.97 17.81
CA VAL A 187 -16.46 5.03 18.04
C VAL A 187 -16.96 3.61 17.83
N ARG A 188 -16.26 2.84 17.00
CA ARG A 188 -16.53 1.43 16.74
C ARG A 188 -15.27 0.62 17.01
N GLN A 189 -15.46 -0.58 17.49
CA GLN A 189 -14.39 -1.53 17.77
C GLN A 189 -14.71 -2.85 17.08
N ALA A 190 -13.70 -3.44 16.43
CA ALA A 190 -13.76 -4.79 15.93
C ALA A 190 -12.83 -5.68 16.77
N VAL A 191 -13.30 -6.88 17.08
CA VAL A 191 -12.50 -7.94 17.68
C VAL A 191 -12.42 -9.06 16.64
N PHE A 192 -11.23 -9.57 16.42
CA PHE A 192 -10.99 -10.63 15.45
C PHE A 192 -9.97 -11.63 16.00
N THR A 193 -9.98 -12.84 15.42
CA THR A 193 -8.97 -13.86 15.66
C THR A 193 -8.76 -14.68 14.40
N HIS A 194 -7.60 -15.31 14.28
CA HIS A 194 -7.36 -16.38 13.33
C HIS A 194 -7.60 -17.71 14.02
N VAL A 195 -8.19 -18.65 13.30
CA VAL A 195 -8.45 -20.01 13.76
C VAL A 195 -7.83 -20.99 12.79
N GLU A 196 -7.32 -22.12 13.32
CA GLU A 196 -6.81 -23.25 12.55
C GLU A 196 -7.93 -24.28 12.33
#